data_9de0c7d11ea48f837b45506efe6d891d
#
_entry.id   9de0c7d11ea48f837b45506efe6d891d
#
_cell.length_a   1.000
_cell.length_b   1.000
_cell.length_c   1.000
_cell.angle_alpha   90.00
_cell.angle_beta   90.00
_cell.angle_gamma   90.00
#
_symmetry.space_group_name_H-M   'P 1'
#
loop_
_entity.id
_entity.type
_entity.pdbx_description
1 polymer ?
#
loop_
_entity_poly.entity_id
_entity_poly.type
_entity_poly.pdbx_seq_one_letter_code
_entity_poly.pdbx_strand_id
1 'polypeptide(L)'
;MYRQAYLIIAHRYDETFKTLLQMLDSDENDIFVHMDKKNKQFDEKECRGLVKQSGLFFAERTSVTWGGYSQINSEMILLEMAVSHKKYDYYHLLSGQ
;
A
#
# COMPACT_ATOMS: atom_id res chain seq x y z
N MET A 1 13.20 13.42 -13.38
CA MET A 1 12.86 12.12 -12.77
C MET A 1 11.50 12.22 -12.10
N TYR A 2 10.62 11.29 -12.39
CA TYR A 2 9.28 11.29 -11.84
C TYR A 2 9.25 10.46 -10.57
N ARG A 3 8.53 10.94 -9.56
CA ARG A 3 8.30 10.17 -8.35
C ARG A 3 6.84 9.74 -8.33
N GLN A 4 6.63 8.47 -8.02
CA GLN A 4 5.32 7.85 -8.05
C GLN A 4 4.96 7.30 -6.69
N ALA A 5 3.69 7.48 -6.31
CA ALA A 5 3.14 6.89 -5.09
C ALA A 5 2.18 5.77 -5.48
N TYR A 6 2.39 4.59 -4.95
CA TYR A 6 1.48 3.45 -5.11
C TYR A 6 0.73 3.24 -3.81
N LEU A 7 -0.59 3.34 -3.90
CA LEU A 7 -1.49 3.23 -2.76
C LEU A 7 -2.20 1.89 -2.88
N ILE A 8 -1.87 0.95 -2.01
CA ILE A 8 -2.37 -0.43 -2.13
C ILE A 8 -3.31 -0.74 -0.98
N ILE A 9 -4.54 -1.13 -1.31
CA ILE A 9 -5.50 -1.65 -0.33
C ILE A 9 -5.62 -3.14 -0.60
N ALA A 10 -5.30 -3.96 0.39
CA ALA A 10 -5.28 -5.40 0.24
C ALA A 10 -5.97 -6.09 1.41
N HIS A 11 -6.47 -7.30 1.18
CA HIS A 11 -7.04 -8.12 2.22
C HIS A 11 -6.36 -9.49 2.29
N ARG A 12 -5.56 -9.83 1.30
CA ARG A 12 -4.82 -11.09 1.25
C ARG A 12 -3.33 -10.83 1.40
N TYR A 13 -2.69 -11.71 2.14
CA TYR A 13 -1.24 -11.68 2.29
C TYR A 13 -0.70 -12.98 1.71
N ASP A 14 -0.54 -13.01 0.39
CA ASP A 14 -0.16 -14.19 -0.37
C ASP A 14 0.99 -13.87 -1.32
N GLU A 15 1.37 -14.84 -2.13
CA GLU A 15 2.48 -14.65 -3.07
C GLU A 15 2.17 -13.57 -4.10
N THR A 16 0.90 -13.42 -4.49
CA THR A 16 0.50 -12.37 -5.44
C THR A 16 0.79 -10.99 -4.84
N PHE A 17 0.43 -10.77 -3.58
CA PHE A 17 0.69 -9.50 -2.91
C PHE A 17 2.20 -9.25 -2.79
N LYS A 18 2.95 -10.27 -2.37
CA LYS A 18 4.39 -10.13 -2.20
C LYS A 18 5.10 -9.86 -3.52
N THR A 19 4.67 -10.54 -4.59
CA THR A 19 5.21 -10.32 -5.93
C THR A 19 4.92 -8.90 -6.39
N LEU A 20 3.71 -8.39 -6.11
CA LEU A 20 3.36 -7.02 -6.47
C LEU A 20 4.32 -6.02 -5.81
N LEU A 21 4.62 -6.20 -4.53
CA LEU A 21 5.57 -5.32 -3.84
C LEU A 21 6.93 -5.34 -4.52
N GLN A 22 7.40 -6.52 -4.90
CA GLN A 22 8.70 -6.66 -5.55
C GLN A 22 8.71 -6.04 -6.94
N MET A 23 7.60 -6.15 -7.67
CA MET A 23 7.48 -5.55 -9.00
C MET A 23 7.45 -4.02 -8.96
N LEU A 24 6.88 -3.44 -7.90
CA LEU A 24 6.79 -2.00 -7.76
C LEU A 24 8.06 -1.39 -7.14
N ASP A 25 8.97 -2.22 -6.66
CA ASP A 25 10.16 -1.76 -5.97
C ASP A 25 11.10 -1.03 -6.94
N SER A 26 11.33 0.25 -6.68
CA SER A 26 12.15 1.12 -7.52
C SER A 26 12.49 2.37 -6.73
N ASP A 27 13.62 2.99 -7.04
CA ASP A 27 14.02 4.23 -6.38
C ASP A 27 13.13 5.42 -6.75
N GLU A 28 12.28 5.27 -7.78
CA GLU A 28 11.34 6.30 -8.18
C GLU A 28 9.97 6.15 -7.51
N ASN A 29 9.72 5.02 -6.84
CA ASN A 29 8.42 4.69 -6.29
C ASN A 29 8.45 4.68 -4.77
N ASP A 30 7.38 5.18 -4.17
CA ASP A 30 7.10 4.94 -2.76
C ASP A 30 5.79 4.15 -2.68
N ILE A 31 5.71 3.23 -1.73
CA ILE A 31 4.59 2.30 -1.63
C ILE A 31 3.91 2.51 -0.27
N PHE A 32 2.61 2.72 -0.31
CA PHE A 32 1.78 2.92 0.88
C PHE A 32 0.75 1.80 0.92
N VAL A 33 0.72 1.04 2.00
CA VAL A 33 -0.12 -0.16 2.11
C VAL A 33 -1.11 -0.03 3.25
N HIS A 34 -2.36 -0.36 2.96
CA HIS A 34 -3.38 -0.60 3.96
C HIS A 34 -3.81 -2.06 3.85
N MET A 35 -3.41 -2.88 4.82
CA MET A 35 -3.83 -4.28 4.87
C MET A 35 -5.04 -4.40 5.77
N ASP A 36 -6.09 -5.08 5.29
CA ASP A 36 -7.31 -5.29 6.06
C ASP A 36 -6.99 -5.84 7.44
N LYS A 37 -7.55 -5.24 8.47
CA LYS A 37 -7.33 -5.63 9.86
C LYS A 37 -7.71 -7.10 10.13
N LYS A 38 -8.61 -7.64 9.33
CA LYS A 38 -9.04 -9.03 9.46
C LYS A 38 -7.95 -10.03 9.07
N ASN A 39 -6.93 -9.58 8.32
CA ASN A 39 -5.83 -10.47 7.95
C ASN A 39 -4.89 -10.65 9.14
N LYS A 40 -4.76 -11.90 9.61
CA LYS A 40 -3.95 -12.23 10.78
C LYS A 40 -2.55 -12.72 10.41
N GLN A 41 -2.25 -12.85 9.14
CA GLN A 41 -0.97 -13.38 8.65
C GLN A 41 -0.02 -12.29 8.17
N PHE A 42 -0.49 -11.06 8.07
CA PHE A 42 0.30 -9.94 7.55
C PHE A 42 1.54 -9.70 8.40
N ASP A 43 2.69 -9.59 7.74
CA ASP A 43 3.97 -9.42 8.39
C ASP A 43 4.70 -8.22 7.76
N GLU A 44 4.70 -7.09 8.46
CA GLU A 44 5.33 -5.87 7.98
C GLU A 44 6.84 -6.04 7.83
N LYS A 45 7.45 -6.78 8.74
CA LYS A 45 8.90 -6.99 8.70
C LYS A 45 9.30 -7.77 7.46
N GLU A 46 8.52 -8.77 7.09
CA GLU A 46 8.76 -9.53 5.86
C GLU A 46 8.61 -8.63 4.64
N CYS A 47 7.59 -7.77 4.63
CA CYS A 47 7.39 -6.83 3.53
C CYS A 47 8.60 -5.91 3.36
N ARG A 48 9.14 -5.41 4.47
CA ARG A 48 10.32 -4.54 4.41
C ARG A 48 11.55 -5.27 3.86
N GLY A 49 11.62 -6.57 4.05
CA GLY A 49 12.67 -7.39 3.46
C GLY A 49 12.51 -7.60 1.96
N LEU A 50 11.28 -7.51 1.45
CA LEU A 50 10.99 -7.70 0.03
C LEU A 50 11.22 -6.44 -0.78
N VAL A 51 11.11 -5.26 -0.17
CA VAL A 51 11.24 -3.97 -0.85
C VAL A 51 12.62 -3.40 -0.51
N LYS A 52 13.43 -3.16 -1.54
CA LYS A 52 14.84 -2.78 -1.38
C LYS A 52 15.12 -1.31 -1.66
N GLN A 53 14.40 -0.72 -2.61
CA GLN A 53 14.68 0.62 -3.10
C GLN A 53 13.60 1.62 -2.78
N SER A 54 12.33 1.19 -2.79
CA SER A 54 11.20 2.06 -2.51
C SER A 54 11.07 2.35 -1.03
N GLY A 55 10.56 3.54 -0.70
CA GLY A 55 10.02 3.77 0.63
C GLY A 55 8.76 2.91 0.79
N LEU A 56 8.61 2.29 1.94
CA LEU A 56 7.46 1.42 2.21
C LEU A 56 6.82 1.86 3.52
N PHE A 57 5.55 2.22 3.46
CA PHE A 57 4.81 2.80 4.57
C PHE A 57 3.50 2.04 4.77
N PHE A 58 3.13 1.85 6.03
CA PHE A 58 1.93 1.11 6.38
C PHE A 58 0.95 2.03 7.09
N ALA A 59 -0.31 2.04 6.63
CA ALA A 59 -1.37 2.74 7.30
C ALA A 59 -1.83 1.96 8.52
N GLU A 60 -2.37 2.66 9.51
CA GLU A 60 -3.05 2.00 10.61
C GLU A 60 -4.19 1.16 10.05
N ARG A 61 -4.22 -0.10 10.44
CA ARG A 61 -5.12 -1.08 9.83
C ARG A 61 -6.53 -0.94 10.38
N THR A 62 -7.49 -0.95 9.46
CA THR A 62 -8.92 -0.97 9.78
C THR A 62 -9.57 -2.12 9.01
N SER A 63 -10.74 -2.57 9.49
CA SER A 63 -11.51 -3.58 8.77
C SER A 63 -12.15 -2.94 7.55
N VAL A 64 -12.06 -3.63 6.40
CA VAL A 64 -12.57 -3.12 5.14
C VAL A 64 -13.72 -3.98 4.66
N THR A 65 -14.84 -3.33 4.33
CA THR A 65 -15.95 -3.95 3.62
C THR A 65 -15.82 -3.54 2.16
N TRP A 66 -15.55 -4.51 1.30
CA TRP A 66 -15.27 -4.21 -0.10
C TRP A 66 -16.52 -3.72 -0.81
N GLY A 67 -16.34 -2.60 -1.54
CA GLY A 67 -17.46 -1.91 -2.17
C GLY A 67 -18.22 -0.98 -1.24
N GLY A 68 -17.84 -0.93 0.04
CA GLY A 68 -18.52 -0.13 1.04
C GLY A 68 -17.75 1.13 1.42
N TYR A 69 -18.32 1.87 2.37
CA TYR A 69 -17.77 3.14 2.84
C TYR A 69 -16.36 2.98 3.44
N SER A 70 -16.12 1.86 4.13
CA SER A 70 -14.81 1.63 4.76
C SER A 70 -13.70 1.47 3.73
N GLN A 71 -14.00 1.00 2.52
CA GLN A 71 -13.01 0.94 1.45
C GLN A 71 -12.62 2.35 1.02
N ILE A 72 -13.62 3.22 0.82
CA ILE A 72 -13.37 4.62 0.45
C ILE A 72 -12.54 5.30 1.53
N ASN A 73 -12.87 5.06 2.80
CA ASN A 73 -12.12 5.62 3.91
C ASN A 73 -10.65 5.19 3.90
N SER A 74 -10.39 3.91 3.60
CA SER A 74 -9.02 3.39 3.49
C SER A 74 -8.25 4.06 2.36
N GLU A 75 -8.92 4.30 1.24
CA GLU A 75 -8.32 5.02 0.11
C GLU A 75 -7.91 6.43 0.51
N MET A 76 -8.78 7.13 1.25
CA MET A 76 -8.50 8.49 1.70
C MET A 76 -7.34 8.51 2.70
N ILE A 77 -7.27 7.54 3.60
CA ILE A 77 -6.17 7.42 4.56
C ILE A 77 -4.84 7.32 3.82
N LEU A 78 -4.77 6.44 2.82
CA LEU A 78 -3.55 6.27 2.05
C LEU A 78 -3.18 7.53 1.28
N LEU A 79 -4.16 8.18 0.69
CA LEU A 79 -3.90 9.40 -0.07
C LEU A 79 -3.36 10.49 0.85
N GLU A 80 -3.95 10.67 2.03
CA GLU A 80 -3.48 11.65 3.01
C GLU A 80 -2.05 11.36 3.45
N MET A 81 -1.73 10.08 3.68
CA MET A 81 -0.37 9.70 4.04
C MET A 81 0.62 10.09 2.94
N ALA A 82 0.28 9.79 1.70
CA ALA A 82 1.18 10.06 0.58
C ALA A 82 1.37 11.56 0.37
N VAL A 83 0.28 12.32 0.38
CA VAL A 83 0.33 13.77 0.19
C VAL A 83 1.13 14.44 1.30
N SER A 84 0.99 13.95 2.54
CA SER A 84 1.72 14.50 3.69
C SER A 84 3.19 14.12 3.67
N HIS A 85 3.54 13.00 3.04
CA HIS A 85 4.92 12.52 3.04
C HIS A 85 5.80 13.32 2.08
N LYS A 86 5.36 13.47 0.83
CA LYS A 86 6.06 14.30 -0.15
C LYS A 86 5.16 14.55 -1.36
N LYS A 87 5.62 15.42 -2.24
CA LYS A 87 4.93 15.72 -3.48
C LYS A 87 5.32 14.68 -4.53
N TYR A 88 4.32 13.98 -5.07
CA TYR A 88 4.52 12.99 -6.13
C TYR A 88 3.98 13.51 -7.44
N ASP A 89 4.58 13.04 -8.53
CA ASP A 89 4.09 13.38 -9.86
C ASP A 89 2.87 12.55 -10.25
N TYR A 90 2.83 11.30 -9.77
CA TYR A 90 1.72 10.38 -10.07
C TYR A 90 1.31 9.61 -8.82
N TYR A 91 0.00 9.36 -8.72
CA TYR A 91 -0.59 8.55 -7.67
C TYR A 91 -1.36 7.41 -8.31
N HIS A 92 -1.07 6.18 -7.90
CA HIS A 92 -1.72 4.99 -8.42
C HIS A 92 -2.45 4.29 -7.29
N LEU A 93 -3.75 4.07 -7.46
CA LEU A 93 -4.55 3.35 -6.48
C LEU A 93 -4.75 1.92 -6.96
N LEU A 94 -4.28 0.96 -6.17
CA LEU A 94 -4.40 -0.46 -6.46
C LEU A 94 -5.25 -1.09 -5.36
N SER A 95 -6.36 -1.69 -5.77
CA SER A 95 -7.31 -2.27 -4.86
C SER A 95 -7.44 -3.75 -5.21
N GLY A 96 -6.92 -4.63 -4.36
CA GLY A 96 -6.98 -6.06 -4.59
C GLY A 96 -8.23 -6.66 -3.95
N GLN A 97 -8.90 -7.52 -4.68
CA GLN A 97 -10.07 -8.25 -4.18
C GLN A 97 -9.79 -9.74 -4.18
#